data_b4e9b244530075d1cf64eee15b9caa24
#
_entry.id   b4e9b244530075d1cf64eee15b9caa24
#
_cell.length_a   1.000
_cell.length_b   1.000
_cell.length_c   1.000
_cell.angle_alpha   90.00
_cell.angle_beta   90.00
_cell.angle_gamma   90.00
#
_symmetry.space_group_name_H-M   'P 1'
#
loop_
_entity.id
_entity.type
_entity.pdbx_description
1 polymer ?
#
loop_
_entity_poly.entity_id
_entity_poly.type
_entity_poly.pdbx_seq_one_letter_code
_entity_poly.pdbx_strand_id
1 'polypeptide(L)'
;NDKAMALGCNKIAYAHHQDDFIETSLMNLMLEGHYDCFLPVTHLDRTNLQVLRPMLMVKERDVIGFARRENLPVVKNPCPADGHTRRQDVKDFIRRSRDVFPQGRECLYASLLDYFDRNVTKNAKNG
;
A
#
# COMPACT_ATOMS: atom_id res chain seq x y z
N ASN A 1 -7.96 -15.18 4.62
CA ASN A 1 -8.64 -15.75 3.45
C ASN A 1 -9.73 -16.76 3.86
N ASP A 2 -9.43 -17.65 4.81
CA ASP A 2 -10.34 -18.70 5.26
C ASP A 2 -11.66 -18.16 5.82
N LYS A 3 -11.60 -17.05 6.56
CA LYS A 3 -12.79 -16.41 7.11
C LYS A 3 -13.70 -15.83 6.04
N ALA A 4 -13.12 -15.21 5.01
CA ALA A 4 -13.89 -14.69 3.89
C ALA A 4 -14.60 -15.81 3.13
N MET A 5 -13.90 -16.92 2.89
CA MET A 5 -14.48 -18.11 2.25
C MET A 5 -15.61 -18.72 3.09
N ALA A 6 -15.39 -18.83 4.40
CA ALA A 6 -16.40 -19.37 5.33
C ALA A 6 -17.67 -18.51 5.38
N LEU A 7 -17.55 -17.19 5.15
CA LEU A 7 -18.67 -16.26 5.10
C LEU A 7 -19.29 -16.13 3.70
N GLY A 8 -18.83 -16.89 2.70
CA GLY A 8 -19.32 -16.83 1.33
C GLY A 8 -18.93 -15.56 0.58
N CYS A 9 -17.90 -14.86 1.03
CA CYS A 9 -17.40 -13.66 0.36
C CYS A 9 -16.47 -14.03 -0.80
N ASN A 10 -16.53 -13.29 -1.89
CA ASN A 10 -15.64 -13.44 -3.03
C ASN A 10 -14.63 -12.29 -3.17
N LYS A 11 -14.69 -11.30 -2.28
CA LYS A 11 -13.80 -10.14 -2.25
C LYS A 11 -13.36 -9.83 -0.83
N ILE A 12 -12.11 -9.34 -0.71
CA ILE A 12 -11.55 -8.83 0.53
C ILE A 12 -11.03 -7.43 0.24
N ALA A 13 -11.44 -6.44 1.02
CA ALA A 13 -10.93 -5.08 0.92
C ALA A 13 -9.89 -4.84 2.03
N TYR A 14 -8.71 -4.35 1.64
CA TYR A 14 -7.68 -3.88 2.56
C TYR A 14 -7.59 -2.36 2.52
N ALA A 15 -7.30 -1.77 3.67
CA ALA A 15 -7.20 -0.32 3.83
C ALA A 15 -5.77 0.21 3.58
N HIS A 16 -4.99 -0.44 2.72
CA HIS A 16 -3.69 0.08 2.33
C HIS A 16 -3.86 1.44 1.65
N HIS A 17 -3.09 2.42 2.08
CA HIS A 17 -3.14 3.79 1.58
C HIS A 17 -1.90 4.15 0.74
N GLN A 18 -1.83 5.39 0.26
CA GLN A 18 -0.77 5.86 -0.64
C GLN A 18 0.63 5.70 -0.03
N ASP A 19 0.78 5.98 1.25
CA ASP A 19 2.06 5.87 1.96
C ASP A 19 2.51 4.41 2.07
N ASP A 20 1.60 3.47 2.32
CA ASP A 20 1.90 2.02 2.27
C ASP A 20 2.39 1.60 0.88
N PHE A 21 1.77 2.12 -0.15
CA PHE A 21 2.11 1.85 -1.55
C PHE A 21 3.55 2.27 -1.87
N ILE A 22 3.91 3.50 -1.51
CA ILE A 22 5.25 4.05 -1.72
C ILE A 22 6.29 3.32 -0.87
N GLU A 23 6.01 3.14 0.41
CA GLU A 23 6.93 2.52 1.36
C GLU A 23 7.22 1.07 1.00
N THR A 24 6.21 0.29 0.65
CA THR A 24 6.37 -1.11 0.24
C THR A 24 7.20 -1.22 -1.03
N SER A 25 6.97 -0.35 -2.00
CA SER A 25 7.75 -0.33 -3.24
C SER A 25 9.23 -0.04 -2.99
N LEU A 26 9.54 0.92 -2.12
CA LEU A 26 10.93 1.21 -1.72
C LEU A 26 11.56 0.06 -0.95
N MET A 27 10.82 -0.59 -0.05
CA MET A 27 11.31 -1.76 0.67
C MET A 27 11.66 -2.88 -0.30
N ASN A 28 10.82 -3.15 -1.28
CA ASN A 28 11.08 -4.17 -2.30
C ASN A 28 12.34 -3.84 -3.11
N LEU A 29 12.50 -2.58 -3.52
CA LEU A 29 13.69 -2.15 -4.27
C LEU A 29 14.97 -2.22 -3.45
N MET A 30 14.96 -1.72 -2.23
CA MET A 30 16.16 -1.52 -1.42
C MET A 30 16.53 -2.72 -0.55
N LEU A 31 15.57 -3.52 -0.15
CA LEU A 31 15.80 -4.67 0.74
C LEU A 31 15.69 -6.02 0.02
N GLU A 32 14.77 -6.14 -0.95
CA GLU A 32 14.47 -7.39 -1.62
C GLU A 32 15.06 -7.47 -3.04
N GLY A 33 15.50 -6.36 -3.59
CA GLY A 33 16.14 -6.31 -4.91
C GLY A 33 15.20 -6.54 -6.10
N HIS A 34 13.91 -6.29 -5.94
CA HIS A 34 12.96 -6.37 -7.05
C HIS A 34 12.00 -5.19 -7.08
N TYR A 35 11.45 -4.91 -8.26
CA TYR A 35 10.45 -3.86 -8.46
C TYR A 35 9.06 -4.47 -8.44
N ASP A 36 8.35 -4.20 -7.36
CA ASP A 36 6.97 -4.67 -7.17
C ASP A 36 6.19 -3.66 -6.32
N CYS A 37 4.88 -3.61 -6.52
CA CYS A 37 4.00 -2.73 -5.76
C CYS A 37 2.62 -3.37 -5.58
N PHE A 38 1.84 -2.83 -4.65
CA PHE A 38 0.45 -3.23 -4.50
C PHE A 38 -0.35 -2.86 -5.74
N LEU A 39 -1.16 -3.78 -6.24
CA LEU A 39 -2.14 -3.49 -7.27
C LEU A 39 -3.49 -3.18 -6.61
N PRO A 40 -4.31 -2.27 -7.19
CA PRO A 40 -5.66 -2.00 -6.68
C PRO A 40 -6.53 -3.25 -6.60
N VAL A 41 -6.37 -4.17 -7.54
CA VAL A 41 -7.07 -5.46 -7.56
C VAL A 41 -6.06 -6.57 -7.78
N THR A 42 -6.10 -7.59 -6.94
CA THR A 42 -5.27 -8.79 -7.08
C THR A 42 -6.17 -10.02 -7.03
N HIS A 43 -6.04 -10.91 -8.00
CA HIS A 43 -6.68 -12.22 -7.97
C HIS A 43 -5.83 -13.22 -7.18
N LEU A 44 -6.47 -13.96 -6.30
CA LEU A 44 -5.85 -15.07 -5.58
C LEU A 44 -6.28 -16.39 -6.20
N ASP A 45 -5.42 -16.96 -7.04
CA ASP A 45 -5.75 -18.11 -7.88
C ASP A 45 -6.23 -19.35 -7.11
N ARG A 46 -5.68 -19.58 -5.90
CA ARG A 46 -6.03 -20.75 -5.09
C ARG A 46 -7.42 -20.69 -4.44
N THR A 47 -7.96 -19.49 -4.26
CA THR A 47 -9.19 -19.30 -3.48
C THR A 47 -10.31 -18.63 -4.28
N ASN A 48 -10.01 -18.24 -5.52
CA ASN A 48 -10.90 -17.43 -6.37
C ASN A 48 -11.40 -16.15 -5.68
N LEU A 49 -10.62 -15.63 -4.73
CA LEU A 49 -10.88 -14.37 -4.05
C LEU A 49 -10.21 -13.23 -4.77
N GLN A 50 -10.85 -12.07 -4.75
CA GLN A 50 -10.24 -10.81 -5.20
C GLN A 50 -9.86 -9.97 -3.98
N VAL A 51 -8.62 -9.50 -3.95
CA VAL A 51 -8.17 -8.50 -2.99
C VAL A 51 -8.31 -7.12 -3.61
N LEU A 52 -9.02 -6.24 -2.93
CA LEU A 52 -9.25 -4.87 -3.34
C LEU A 52 -8.49 -3.92 -2.41
N ARG A 53 -7.93 -2.85 -2.96
CA ARG A 53 -7.23 -1.79 -2.20
C ARG A 53 -7.77 -0.42 -2.60
N PRO A 54 -8.98 -0.06 -2.16
CA PRO A 54 -9.67 1.13 -2.65
C PRO A 54 -9.03 2.45 -2.19
N MET A 55 -8.15 2.41 -1.18
CA MET A 55 -7.55 3.61 -0.59
C MET A 55 -6.11 3.89 -1.08
N LEU A 56 -5.62 3.21 -2.11
CA LEU A 56 -4.23 3.37 -2.59
C LEU A 56 -3.87 4.79 -3.03
N MET A 57 -4.84 5.60 -3.38
CA MET A 57 -4.63 7.00 -3.78
C MET A 57 -4.82 7.99 -2.64
N VAL A 58 -5.17 7.51 -1.44
CA VAL A 58 -5.45 8.36 -0.27
C VAL A 58 -4.19 8.45 0.59
N LYS A 59 -3.76 9.67 0.90
CA LYS A 59 -2.59 9.91 1.77
C LYS A 59 -2.90 9.52 3.21
N GLU A 60 -1.93 8.92 3.91
CA GLU A 60 -2.04 8.55 5.32
C GLU A 60 -2.50 9.73 6.18
N ARG A 61 -1.96 10.93 5.96
CA ARG A 61 -2.36 12.14 6.71
C ARG A 61 -3.86 12.45 6.59
N ASP A 62 -4.46 12.16 5.43
CA ASP A 62 -5.89 12.41 5.21
C ASP A 62 -6.74 11.33 5.91
N VAL A 63 -6.25 10.09 5.94
CA VAL A 63 -6.87 9.00 6.72
C VAL A 63 -6.86 9.32 8.21
N ILE A 64 -5.72 9.77 8.73
CA ILE A 64 -5.56 10.16 10.14
C ILE A 64 -6.49 11.34 10.46
N GLY A 65 -6.51 12.36 9.61
CA GLY A 65 -7.38 13.53 9.78
C GLY A 65 -8.86 13.17 9.78
N PHE A 66 -9.28 12.31 8.88
CA PHE A 66 -10.64 11.80 8.83
C PHE A 66 -11.01 11.02 10.09
N ALA A 67 -10.14 10.08 10.51
CA ALA A 67 -10.39 9.28 11.70
C ALA A 67 -10.55 10.14 12.97
N ARG A 68 -9.75 11.20 13.10
CA ARG A 68 -9.85 12.15 14.22
C ARG A 68 -11.16 12.96 14.16
N ARG A 69 -11.49 13.49 12.99
CA ARG A 69 -12.71 14.30 12.80
C ARG A 69 -13.98 13.51 13.09
N GLU A 70 -14.02 12.25 12.62
CA GLU A 70 -15.18 11.37 12.80
C GLU A 70 -15.11 10.56 14.11
N ASN A 71 -14.11 10.81 14.94
CA ASN A 71 -13.91 10.12 16.22
C ASN A 71 -13.97 8.59 16.11
N LEU A 72 -13.31 8.04 15.07
CA LEU A 72 -13.28 6.60 14.85
C LEU A 72 -12.41 5.90 15.89
N PRO A 73 -12.80 4.70 16.34
CA PRO A 73 -11.99 3.93 17.27
C PRO A 73 -10.72 3.44 16.58
N VAL A 74 -9.57 3.87 17.09
CA VAL A 74 -8.25 3.45 16.60
C VAL A 74 -7.63 2.51 17.63
N VAL A 75 -7.37 1.28 17.22
CA VAL A 75 -6.71 0.28 18.05
C VAL A 75 -5.19 0.39 17.82
N LYS A 76 -4.44 0.63 18.91
CA LYS A 76 -2.98 0.56 18.84
C LYS A 76 -2.54 -0.89 18.61
N ASN A 77 -1.65 -1.09 17.64
CA ASN A 77 -1.06 -2.41 17.41
C ASN A 77 -0.24 -2.81 18.67
N PRO A 78 -0.58 -3.93 19.34
CA PRO A 78 0.16 -4.39 20.50
C PRO A 78 1.49 -5.06 20.17
N CYS A 79 1.99 -4.89 18.94
CA CYS A 79 3.25 -5.52 18.51
C CYS A 79 4.40 -5.09 19.42
N PRO A 80 5.11 -6.02 20.10
CA PRO A 80 6.18 -5.70 21.03
C PRO A 80 7.50 -5.27 20.37
N ALA A 81 7.55 -5.18 19.07
CA ALA A 81 8.68 -4.58 18.37
C ALA A 81 8.70 -3.07 18.69
N ASP A 82 9.65 -2.61 19.49
CA ASP A 82 9.89 -1.27 20.05
C ASP A 82 9.78 -0.08 19.07
N GLY A 83 8.70 0.00 18.27
CA GLY A 83 8.44 1.08 17.32
C GLY A 83 9.48 1.18 16.18
N HIS A 84 10.50 0.32 16.19
CA HIS A 84 11.54 0.33 15.16
C HIS A 84 11.35 -0.83 14.19
N THR A 85 10.70 -0.56 13.05
CA THR A 85 10.53 -1.50 11.95
C THR A 85 11.26 -1.01 10.71
N ARG A 86 11.52 -1.91 9.75
CA ARG A 86 12.07 -1.52 8.43
C ARG A 86 11.15 -0.52 7.70
N ARG A 87 9.86 -0.62 7.90
CA ARG A 87 8.91 0.36 7.37
C ARG A 87 9.13 1.74 7.98
N GLN A 88 9.44 1.82 9.26
CA GLN A 88 9.77 3.09 9.92
C GLN A 88 11.08 3.67 9.37
N ASP A 89 12.07 2.84 9.09
CA ASP A 89 13.33 3.27 8.44
C ASP A 89 13.05 3.90 7.07
N VAL A 90 12.17 3.32 6.27
CA VAL A 90 11.78 3.86 4.97
C VAL A 90 11.01 5.17 5.11
N LYS A 91 10.09 5.27 6.07
CA LYS A 91 9.40 6.54 6.38
C LYS A 91 10.40 7.65 6.70
N ASP A 92 11.36 7.36 7.55
CA ASP A 92 12.40 8.31 7.97
C ASP A 92 13.31 8.69 6.79
N PHE A 93 13.66 7.73 5.95
CA PHE A 93 14.42 7.97 4.73
C PHE A 93 13.69 8.91 3.77
N ILE A 94 12.42 8.66 3.50
CA ILE A 94 11.60 9.52 2.62
C ILE A 94 11.54 10.94 3.18
N ARG A 95 11.31 11.08 4.48
CA ARG A 95 11.25 12.40 5.15
C ARG A 95 12.57 13.16 5.02
N ARG A 96 13.71 12.49 5.28
CA ARG A 96 15.04 13.11 5.17
C ARG A 96 15.44 13.42 3.74
N SER A 97 14.98 12.60 2.78
CA SER A 97 15.28 12.80 1.36
C SER A 97 14.71 14.11 0.80
N ARG A 98 13.73 14.71 1.46
CA ARG A 98 13.14 15.99 1.04
C ARG A 98 14.14 17.15 0.99
N ASP A 99 15.18 17.11 1.81
CA ASP A 99 16.22 18.11 1.83
C ASP A 99 17.04 18.12 0.52
N VAL A 100 17.18 16.96 -0.12
CA VAL A 100 17.91 16.77 -1.37
C VAL A 100 16.96 16.72 -2.57
N PHE A 101 15.83 16.04 -2.41
CA PHE A 101 14.82 15.83 -3.46
C PHE A 101 13.44 16.28 -2.95
N PRO A 102 13.13 17.58 -2.99
CA PRO A 102 11.87 18.11 -2.44
C PRO A 102 10.61 17.47 -3.03
N GLN A 103 10.65 17.00 -4.28
CA GLN A 103 9.54 16.35 -4.99
C GLN A 103 9.72 14.82 -5.07
N GLY A 104 10.68 14.25 -4.34
CA GLY A 104 11.04 12.84 -4.47
C GLY A 104 9.89 11.88 -4.17
N ARG A 105 9.12 12.15 -3.12
CA ARG A 105 7.96 11.33 -2.76
C ARG A 105 6.89 11.35 -3.86
N GLU A 106 6.58 12.51 -4.38
CA GLU A 106 5.59 12.70 -5.44
C GLU A 106 6.04 12.04 -6.75
N CYS A 107 7.32 12.09 -7.06
CA CYS A 107 7.90 11.40 -8.22
C CYS A 107 7.85 9.88 -8.06
N LEU A 108 8.13 9.36 -6.87
CA LEU A 108 7.96 7.93 -6.58
C LEU A 108 6.51 7.49 -6.78
N TYR A 109 5.57 8.24 -6.24
CA TYR A 109 4.15 7.95 -6.42
C TYR A 109 3.74 7.97 -7.89
N ALA A 110 4.15 8.99 -8.65
CA ALA A 110 3.87 9.09 -10.07
C ALA A 110 4.43 7.91 -10.87
N SER A 111 5.64 7.46 -10.54
CA SER A 111 6.26 6.31 -11.19
C SER A 111 5.51 4.99 -10.91
N LEU A 112 4.96 4.85 -9.71
CA LEU A 112 4.16 3.69 -9.33
C LEU A 112 2.82 3.67 -10.06
N LEU A 113 2.16 4.81 -10.21
CA LEU A 113 0.93 4.94 -11.00
C LEU A 113 1.17 4.60 -12.48
N ASP A 114 2.27 5.07 -13.04
CA ASP A 114 2.66 4.75 -14.42
C ASP A 114 2.92 3.24 -14.60
N TYR A 115 3.64 2.64 -13.67
CA TYR A 115 3.85 1.19 -13.65
C TYR A 115 2.53 0.43 -13.57
N PHE A 116 1.62 0.86 -12.72
CA PHE A 116 0.31 0.29 -12.57
C PHE A 116 -0.49 0.36 -13.88
N ASP A 117 -0.59 1.52 -14.50
CA ASP A 117 -1.32 1.71 -15.75
C ASP A 117 -0.78 0.81 -16.89
N ARG A 118 0.53 0.70 -17.01
CA ARG A 118 1.17 -0.17 -18.01
C ARG A 118 0.86 -1.64 -17.77
N ASN A 119 0.79 -2.10 -16.53
CA ASN A 119 0.53 -3.51 -16.22
C ASN A 119 -0.95 -3.88 -16.36
N VAL A 120 -1.86 -3.00 -15.97
CA VAL A 120 -3.30 -3.20 -16.18
C VAL A 120 -3.61 -3.29 -17.67
N THR A 121 -3.04 -2.40 -18.48
CA THR A 121 -3.25 -2.39 -19.93
C THR A 121 -2.73 -3.66 -20.59
N LYS A 122 -1.59 -4.21 -20.13
CA LYS A 122 -1.06 -5.48 -20.63
C LYS A 122 -1.97 -6.65 -20.29
N ASN A 123 -2.47 -6.74 -19.07
CA ASN A 123 -3.37 -7.81 -18.66
C ASN A 123 -4.71 -7.75 -19.39
N ALA A 124 -5.22 -6.57 -19.70
CA ALA A 124 -6.43 -6.39 -20.49
C ALA A 124 -6.27 -6.85 -21.97
N LYS A 125 -5.03 -6.77 -22.52
CA LYS A 125 -4.75 -7.24 -23.90
C LYS A 125 -4.49 -8.74 -23.99
N ASN A 126 -4.16 -9.39 -22.88
CA ASN A 126 -3.86 -10.82 -22.80
C ASN A 126 -5.02 -11.65 -22.24
N GLY A 127 -6.13 -10.99 -21.95
CA GLY A 127 -7.35 -11.59 -21.40
C GLY A 127 -8.45 -11.86 -22.44
#